data_88625a89511853cc176389f3093d5027
#
_entry.id   88625a89511853cc176389f3093d5027
#
_cell.length_a   1.000
_cell.length_b   1.000
_cell.length_c   1.000
_cell.angle_alpha   90.00
_cell.angle_beta   90.00
_cell.angle_gamma   90.00
#
_symmetry.space_group_name_H-M   'P 1'
#
loop_
_entity.id
_entity.type
_entity.pdbx_description
1 polymer ?
#
loop_
_entity_poly.entity_id
_entity_poly.type
_entity_poly.pdbx_seq_one_letter_code
_entity_poly.pdbx_strand_id
1 'polypeptide(L)'
;LSSSGVPGVFVMANVLYQIVSKYDGVEIKVYPGVSALNYASSHLGAPLHDFAAISLSNILTPLSEIEKKLRYALEANLIVAIYNPISKTRKEPFRRFKQAVLDIKGEDALVGIVDSTYEPPKATIVEIKDLTEDIVNMSCTLIVGNDITYVQDGKLVTPRGYVIRSKIHELSQNHYEKFLNGEIAHGPNRECEFYPCHFEGQYCDLCYCPFYPCGDSATGGSWIKGKNVWNCKECMWLHQKEAVECLREPLENILEEVDDLKSKKKTLLKLRKACLLHVNPNDL
;
A
#
# COMPACT_ATOMS: atom_id res chain seq x y z
N LEU A 1 -9.40 25.08 28.57
CA LEU A 1 -9.99 24.82 27.24
C LEU A 1 -9.94 23.32 27.00
N SER A 2 -11.04 22.70 26.65
CA SER A 2 -11.09 21.31 26.22
C SER A 2 -11.51 21.25 24.74
N SER A 3 -10.95 20.33 23.99
CA SER A 3 -11.36 20.01 22.64
C SER A 3 -11.39 18.49 22.44
N SER A 4 -12.18 18.01 21.51
CA SER A 4 -12.21 16.59 21.16
C SER A 4 -11.00 16.21 20.31
N GLY A 5 -10.58 14.95 20.38
CA GLY A 5 -9.49 14.40 19.57
C GLY A 5 -8.08 14.87 20.02
N VAL A 6 -7.19 15.09 19.04
CA VAL A 6 -5.84 15.60 19.29
C VAL A 6 -5.81 17.10 19.08
N PRO A 7 -5.54 17.92 20.11
CA PRO A 7 -5.62 19.38 20.03
C PRO A 7 -4.71 20.03 18.97
N GLY A 8 -3.67 19.33 18.52
CA GLY A 8 -2.75 19.79 17.48
C GLY A 8 -3.12 19.43 16.05
N VAL A 9 -4.20 18.67 15.82
CA VAL A 9 -4.60 18.23 14.47
C VAL A 9 -5.89 18.92 14.05
N PHE A 10 -5.79 19.92 13.19
CA PHE A 10 -6.92 20.75 12.69
C PHE A 10 -7.79 21.40 13.80
N VAL A 11 -7.21 21.69 14.95
CA VAL A 11 -7.92 22.19 16.15
C VAL A 11 -7.17 23.41 16.74
N MET A 12 -7.64 23.87 17.91
CA MET A 12 -7.33 25.18 18.50
C MET A 12 -5.92 25.33 19.09
N ALA A 13 -5.13 24.29 19.28
CA ALA A 13 -3.83 24.40 19.94
C ALA A 13 -2.85 25.32 19.20
N ASN A 14 -2.86 25.29 17.87
CA ASN A 14 -2.01 26.16 17.05
C ASN A 14 -2.34 27.66 17.25
N VAL A 15 -3.63 28.01 17.41
CA VAL A 15 -4.07 29.39 17.68
C VAL A 15 -3.60 29.84 19.07
N LEU A 16 -3.73 28.92 20.06
CA LEU A 16 -3.27 29.23 21.42
C LEU A 16 -1.76 29.51 21.45
N TYR A 17 -0.94 28.68 20.80
CA TYR A 17 0.50 28.90 20.72
C TYR A 17 0.88 30.21 20.00
N GLN A 18 0.09 30.68 19.03
CA GLN A 18 0.33 31.95 18.35
C GLN A 18 0.04 33.17 19.21
N ILE A 19 -0.84 33.06 20.20
CA ILE A 19 -1.26 34.18 21.03
C ILE A 19 -0.71 34.17 22.45
N VAL A 20 -0.19 33.03 22.93
CA VAL A 20 0.25 32.86 24.35
C VAL A 20 1.30 33.85 24.77
N SER A 21 2.20 34.26 23.87
CA SER A 21 3.24 35.25 24.14
C SER A 21 2.72 36.65 24.50
N LYS A 22 1.41 36.90 24.29
CA LYS A 22 0.76 38.17 24.68
C LYS A 22 0.26 38.16 26.12
N TYR A 23 0.42 37.05 26.84
CA TYR A 23 -0.09 36.87 28.20
C TYR A 23 1.00 36.33 29.10
N ASP A 24 1.39 37.13 30.07
CA ASP A 24 2.41 36.76 31.06
C ASP A 24 1.89 35.66 32.02
N GLY A 25 2.76 34.73 32.40
CA GLY A 25 2.46 33.68 33.37
C GLY A 25 1.52 32.58 32.89
N VAL A 26 1.22 32.51 31.55
CA VAL A 26 0.38 31.45 30.95
C VAL A 26 1.26 30.37 30.38
N GLU A 27 1.06 29.13 30.83
CA GLU A 27 1.65 27.91 30.25
C GLU A 27 0.59 27.14 29.48
N ILE A 28 0.96 26.64 28.27
CA ILE A 28 0.11 25.75 27.48
C ILE A 28 0.62 24.32 27.64
N LYS A 29 -0.23 23.42 28.13
CA LYS A 29 -0.04 21.97 28.14
C LYS A 29 -1.01 21.32 27.20
N VAL A 30 -0.49 20.55 26.22
CA VAL A 30 -1.31 19.77 25.29
C VAL A 30 -1.25 18.30 25.70
N TYR A 31 -2.40 17.74 26.01
CA TYR A 31 -2.53 16.32 26.31
C TYR A 31 -2.92 15.57 25.01
N PRO A 32 -2.29 14.43 24.69
CA PRO A 32 -2.64 13.64 23.52
C PRO A 32 -4.02 13.02 23.69
N GLY A 33 -4.73 12.90 22.58
CA GLY A 33 -6.01 12.22 22.49
C GLY A 33 -6.06 11.33 21.24
N VAL A 34 -7.19 10.66 21.02
CA VAL A 34 -7.40 9.87 19.81
C VAL A 34 -7.87 10.80 18.70
N SER A 35 -7.11 10.91 17.61
CA SER A 35 -7.53 11.71 16.45
C SER A 35 -8.70 11.07 15.71
N ALA A 36 -9.52 11.87 15.02
CA ALA A 36 -10.62 11.33 14.20
C ALA A 36 -10.11 10.34 13.13
N LEU A 37 -8.90 10.52 12.61
CA LEU A 37 -8.24 9.57 11.71
C LEU A 37 -8.02 8.21 12.37
N ASN A 38 -7.40 8.18 13.55
CA ASN A 38 -7.12 6.93 14.26
C ASN A 38 -8.42 6.24 14.69
N TYR A 39 -9.40 7.02 15.11
CA TYR A 39 -10.73 6.53 15.44
C TYR A 39 -11.41 5.92 14.22
N ALA A 40 -11.45 6.61 13.09
CA ALA A 40 -12.02 6.08 11.85
C ALA A 40 -11.30 4.82 11.38
N SER A 41 -9.96 4.82 11.43
CA SER A 41 -9.15 3.65 11.07
C SER A 41 -9.54 2.41 11.88
N SER A 42 -9.73 2.54 13.20
CA SER A 42 -10.08 1.40 14.05
C SER A 42 -11.44 0.77 13.72
N HIS A 43 -12.38 1.55 13.21
CA HIS A 43 -13.70 1.06 12.76
C HIS A 43 -13.64 0.42 11.36
N LEU A 44 -12.76 0.91 10.48
CA LEU A 44 -12.59 0.40 9.13
C LEU A 44 -11.72 -0.86 9.06
N GLY A 45 -10.83 -1.09 10.01
CA GLY A 45 -9.93 -2.23 10.03
C GLY A 45 -8.47 -1.83 10.16
N ALA A 46 -7.66 -2.04 9.14
CA ALA A 46 -6.24 -1.70 9.12
C ALA A 46 -5.87 -0.94 7.82
N PRO A 47 -6.51 0.20 7.53
CA PRO A 47 -6.28 0.91 6.27
C PRO A 47 -4.98 1.72 6.25
N LEU A 48 -4.44 2.13 7.42
CA LEU A 48 -3.35 3.09 7.49
C LEU A 48 -1.98 2.43 7.27
N HIS A 49 -1.25 3.01 6.34
CA HIS A 49 0.18 2.79 6.10
C HIS A 49 0.85 4.17 6.02
N ASP A 50 1.67 4.47 5.01
CA ASP A 50 2.10 5.84 4.74
C ASP A 50 0.90 6.67 4.30
N PHE A 51 0.62 7.77 5.00
CA PHE A 51 -0.62 8.51 4.77
C PHE A 51 -0.43 10.03 4.83
N ALA A 52 -1.35 10.73 4.17
CA ALA A 52 -1.55 12.17 4.28
C ALA A 52 -2.92 12.47 4.93
N ALA A 53 -2.98 13.45 5.82
CA ALA A 53 -4.22 13.96 6.40
C ALA A 53 -4.53 15.33 5.80
N ILE A 54 -5.67 15.45 5.10
CA ILE A 54 -6.07 16.65 4.35
C ILE A 54 -7.46 17.11 4.77
N SER A 55 -7.61 18.37 5.09
CA SER A 55 -8.93 18.99 5.33
C SER A 55 -9.46 19.61 4.04
N LEU A 56 -10.70 19.29 3.69
CA LEU A 56 -11.38 19.94 2.55
C LEU A 56 -12.03 21.29 2.92
N SER A 57 -11.72 21.82 4.12
CA SER A 57 -12.19 23.15 4.51
C SER A 57 -11.43 24.24 3.75
N ASN A 58 -12.12 24.91 2.83
CA ASN A 58 -11.59 26.04 2.06
C ASN A 58 -11.88 27.40 2.66
N ILE A 59 -12.17 27.46 3.96
CA ILE A 59 -12.45 28.73 4.66
C ILE A 59 -11.18 29.57 4.80
N LEU A 60 -10.07 28.94 5.21
CA LEU A 60 -8.78 29.59 5.42
C LEU A 60 -7.72 29.18 4.41
N THR A 61 -7.98 28.14 3.62
CA THR A 61 -7.04 27.60 2.63
C THR A 61 -7.68 27.64 1.25
N PRO A 62 -7.04 28.24 0.23
CA PRO A 62 -7.56 28.25 -1.12
C PRO A 62 -7.83 26.84 -1.64
N LEU A 63 -8.92 26.66 -2.39
CA LEU A 63 -9.30 25.35 -2.94
C LEU A 63 -8.21 24.77 -3.85
N SER A 64 -7.53 25.59 -4.63
CA SER A 64 -6.39 25.19 -5.47
C SER A 64 -5.24 24.58 -4.67
N GLU A 65 -4.94 25.08 -3.49
CA GLU A 65 -3.92 24.54 -2.61
C GLU A 65 -4.33 23.21 -1.98
N ILE A 66 -5.61 23.07 -1.66
CA ILE A 66 -6.16 21.79 -1.16
C ILE A 66 -6.06 20.74 -2.27
N GLU A 67 -6.51 21.07 -3.48
CA GLU A 67 -6.48 20.18 -4.64
C GLU A 67 -5.05 19.76 -5.01
N LYS A 68 -4.11 20.70 -5.01
CA LYS A 68 -2.69 20.43 -5.26
C LYS A 68 -2.11 19.40 -4.28
N LYS A 69 -2.32 19.62 -2.97
CA LYS A 69 -1.86 18.68 -1.93
C LYS A 69 -2.49 17.31 -2.08
N LEU A 70 -3.79 17.27 -2.38
CA LEU A 70 -4.53 16.03 -2.60
C LEU A 70 -3.96 15.24 -3.78
N ARG A 71 -3.78 15.91 -4.94
CA ARG A 71 -3.24 15.24 -6.14
C ARG A 71 -1.86 14.68 -5.91
N TYR A 72 -0.94 15.45 -5.31
CA TYR A 72 0.40 14.93 -4.99
C TYR A 72 0.40 13.75 -4.02
N ALA A 73 -0.48 13.77 -3.02
CA ALA A 73 -0.61 12.64 -2.09
C ALA A 73 -1.13 11.38 -2.80
N LEU A 74 -2.10 11.52 -3.70
CA LEU A 74 -2.64 10.41 -4.50
C LEU A 74 -1.62 9.89 -5.51
N GLU A 75 -0.90 10.76 -6.22
CA GLU A 75 0.16 10.41 -7.17
C GLU A 75 1.33 9.70 -6.48
N ALA A 76 1.70 10.14 -5.27
CA ALA A 76 2.69 9.48 -4.42
C ALA A 76 2.21 8.13 -3.84
N ASN A 77 1.00 7.70 -4.19
CA ASN A 77 0.38 6.46 -3.71
C ASN A 77 0.21 6.39 -2.18
N LEU A 78 0.08 7.54 -1.51
CA LEU A 78 -0.24 7.60 -0.09
C LEU A 78 -1.72 7.27 0.15
N ILE A 79 -2.01 6.72 1.32
CA ILE A 79 -3.37 6.69 1.85
C ILE A 79 -3.77 8.11 2.21
N VAL A 80 -4.97 8.55 1.83
CA VAL A 80 -5.41 9.91 2.08
C VAL A 80 -6.58 9.93 3.04
N ALA A 81 -6.36 10.52 4.22
CA ALA A 81 -7.40 10.78 5.19
C ALA A 81 -8.00 12.17 4.97
N ILE A 82 -9.32 12.23 4.82
CA ILE A 82 -10.07 13.45 4.53
C ILE A 82 -10.86 13.89 5.76
N TYR A 83 -10.57 15.11 6.20
CA TYR A 83 -11.31 15.82 7.23
C TYR A 83 -12.24 16.87 6.62
N ASN A 84 -13.34 17.18 7.29
CA ASN A 84 -14.31 18.17 6.88
C ASN A 84 -14.79 17.98 5.42
N PRO A 85 -15.22 16.76 5.05
CA PRO A 85 -15.41 16.40 3.64
C PRO A 85 -16.44 17.28 2.94
N ILE A 86 -17.57 17.55 3.59
CA ILE A 86 -18.68 18.31 3.00
C ILE A 86 -19.44 19.10 4.08
N SER A 87 -20.09 20.20 3.69
CA SER A 87 -21.09 20.87 4.55
C SER A 87 -22.31 21.27 3.72
N LYS A 88 -23.37 21.75 4.39
CA LYS A 88 -24.62 22.17 3.72
C LYS A 88 -24.36 23.20 2.60
N THR A 89 -23.41 24.10 2.79
CA THR A 89 -23.10 25.21 1.86
C THR A 89 -21.82 25.00 1.08
N ARG A 90 -20.98 24.03 1.45
CA ARG A 90 -19.66 23.83 0.87
C ARG A 90 -19.56 22.42 0.28
N LYS A 91 -19.92 22.28 -0.99
CA LYS A 91 -19.94 21.02 -1.74
C LYS A 91 -18.83 20.93 -2.78
N GLU A 92 -18.35 22.06 -3.30
CA GLU A 92 -17.33 22.08 -4.35
C GLU A 92 -16.01 21.41 -3.96
N PRO A 93 -15.43 21.59 -2.75
CA PRO A 93 -14.23 20.85 -2.36
C PRO A 93 -14.40 19.33 -2.40
N PHE A 94 -15.57 18.82 -2.03
CA PHE A 94 -15.89 17.38 -2.10
C PHE A 94 -15.95 16.90 -3.55
N ARG A 95 -16.56 17.67 -4.45
CA ARG A 95 -16.61 17.32 -5.88
C ARG A 95 -15.22 17.27 -6.50
N ARG A 96 -14.36 18.26 -6.19
CA ARG A 96 -12.95 18.28 -6.61
C ARG A 96 -12.17 17.12 -6.04
N PHE A 97 -12.38 16.77 -4.78
CA PHE A 97 -11.81 15.60 -4.16
C PHE A 97 -12.21 14.31 -4.91
N LYS A 98 -13.52 14.09 -5.12
CA LYS A 98 -14.01 12.92 -5.86
C LYS A 98 -13.39 12.83 -7.24
N GLN A 99 -13.36 13.93 -7.98
CA GLN A 99 -12.78 13.99 -9.32
C GLN A 99 -11.29 13.67 -9.31
N ALA A 100 -10.52 14.24 -8.38
CA ALA A 100 -9.08 13.96 -8.27
C ALA A 100 -8.78 12.49 -7.99
N VAL A 101 -9.60 11.82 -7.15
CA VAL A 101 -9.45 10.38 -6.90
C VAL A 101 -9.81 9.57 -8.14
N LEU A 102 -10.88 9.90 -8.84
CA LEU A 102 -11.27 9.27 -10.12
C LEU A 102 -10.16 9.38 -11.17
N ASP A 103 -9.60 10.58 -11.34
CA ASP A 103 -8.57 10.87 -12.35
C ASP A 103 -7.28 10.05 -12.09
N ILE A 104 -6.87 9.91 -10.82
CA ILE A 104 -5.55 9.37 -10.45
C ILE A 104 -5.63 7.89 -10.08
N LYS A 105 -6.68 7.49 -9.36
CA LYS A 105 -6.85 6.13 -8.84
C LYS A 105 -7.86 5.29 -9.61
N GLY A 106 -8.73 5.92 -10.43
CA GLY A 106 -9.81 5.26 -11.18
C GLY A 106 -11.06 4.98 -10.36
N GLU A 107 -12.06 4.42 -11.00
CA GLU A 107 -13.43 4.27 -10.50
C GLU A 107 -13.57 3.28 -9.33
N ASP A 108 -12.70 2.29 -9.27
CA ASP A 108 -12.66 1.21 -8.30
C ASP A 108 -11.83 1.53 -7.04
N ALA A 109 -11.31 2.76 -6.91
CA ALA A 109 -10.58 3.19 -5.72
C ALA A 109 -11.46 3.07 -4.47
N LEU A 110 -10.94 2.39 -3.45
CA LEU A 110 -11.68 2.12 -2.22
C LEU A 110 -11.66 3.31 -1.27
N VAL A 111 -12.82 3.66 -0.74
CA VAL A 111 -13.00 4.74 0.23
C VAL A 111 -13.75 4.20 1.45
N GLY A 112 -13.10 4.24 2.61
CA GLY A 112 -13.75 4.02 3.89
C GLY A 112 -14.37 5.32 4.40
N ILE A 113 -15.61 5.24 4.87
CA ILE A 113 -16.39 6.35 5.44
C ILE A 113 -16.72 5.98 6.88
N VAL A 114 -16.38 6.84 7.83
CA VAL A 114 -16.82 6.69 9.22
C VAL A 114 -17.60 7.92 9.65
N ASP A 115 -18.87 7.72 9.94
CA ASP A 115 -19.78 8.76 10.42
C ASP A 115 -19.88 8.68 11.94
N SER A 116 -19.32 9.69 12.62
CA SER A 116 -19.31 9.80 14.08
C SER A 116 -20.61 10.39 14.67
N THR A 117 -21.64 10.64 13.86
CA THR A 117 -22.97 11.04 14.39
C THR A 117 -23.76 9.86 14.97
N TYR A 118 -23.33 8.65 14.68
CA TYR A 118 -23.93 7.42 15.23
C TYR A 118 -23.15 6.90 16.44
N GLU A 119 -23.82 6.18 17.33
CA GLU A 119 -23.22 5.48 18.48
C GLU A 119 -23.72 4.01 18.47
N PRO A 120 -22.88 3.02 18.16
CA PRO A 120 -21.49 3.15 17.68
C PRO A 120 -21.39 3.80 16.28
N PRO A 121 -20.23 4.35 15.90
CA PRO A 121 -20.04 4.98 14.60
C PRO A 121 -20.36 4.07 13.44
N LYS A 122 -21.00 4.62 12.42
CA LYS A 122 -21.28 3.88 11.18
C LYS A 122 -20.06 3.88 10.27
N ALA A 123 -19.48 2.71 10.06
CA ALA A 123 -18.39 2.50 9.09
C ALA A 123 -18.95 1.85 7.82
N THR A 124 -18.58 2.42 6.66
CA THR A 124 -18.99 1.93 5.34
C THR A 124 -17.79 1.98 4.41
N ILE A 125 -17.65 1.01 3.52
CA ILE A 125 -16.61 0.99 2.46
C ILE A 125 -17.33 1.01 1.13
N VAL A 126 -16.90 1.92 0.24
CA VAL A 126 -17.46 2.08 -1.10
C VAL A 126 -16.35 2.23 -2.12
N GLU A 127 -16.62 1.97 -3.39
CA GLU A 127 -15.78 2.44 -4.49
C GLU A 127 -16.03 3.93 -4.73
N ILE A 128 -15.02 4.66 -5.21
CA ILE A 128 -15.13 6.12 -5.39
C ILE A 128 -16.25 6.52 -6.35
N LYS A 129 -16.56 5.69 -7.36
CA LYS A 129 -17.70 5.94 -8.27
C LYS A 129 -19.02 6.05 -7.52
N ASP A 130 -19.20 5.24 -6.46
CA ASP A 130 -20.44 5.15 -5.67
C ASP A 130 -20.45 6.15 -4.50
N LEU A 131 -19.36 6.89 -4.28
CA LEU A 131 -19.31 7.94 -3.26
C LEU A 131 -20.13 9.14 -3.69
N THR A 132 -21.22 9.42 -2.95
CA THR A 132 -22.16 10.53 -3.25
C THR A 132 -22.23 11.54 -2.10
N GLU A 133 -22.78 12.74 -2.36
CA GLU A 133 -22.90 13.82 -1.37
C GLU A 133 -23.86 13.48 -0.23
N ASP A 134 -24.83 12.60 -0.46
CA ASP A 134 -25.88 12.22 0.48
C ASP A 134 -25.44 11.19 1.54
N ILE A 135 -24.41 10.41 1.25
CA ILE A 135 -23.84 9.44 2.19
C ILE A 135 -22.71 10.01 3.06
N VAL A 136 -22.38 11.30 2.88
CA VAL A 136 -21.30 11.97 3.60
C VAL A 136 -21.80 13.25 4.24
N ASN A 137 -21.37 13.50 5.46
CA ASN A 137 -21.66 14.75 6.19
C ASN A 137 -20.40 15.33 6.84
N MET A 138 -20.53 16.46 7.54
CA MET A 138 -19.42 17.17 8.17
C MET A 138 -18.68 16.33 9.25
N SER A 139 -19.38 15.42 9.88
CA SER A 139 -18.86 14.54 10.96
C SER A 139 -18.23 13.27 10.43
N CYS A 140 -18.20 13.08 9.10
CA CYS A 140 -17.53 11.95 8.49
C CYS A 140 -16.01 12.19 8.41
N THR A 141 -15.26 11.12 8.65
CA THR A 141 -13.85 11.00 8.25
C THR A 141 -13.77 10.00 7.11
N LEU A 142 -13.15 10.39 5.98
CA LEU A 142 -12.96 9.48 4.85
C LEU A 142 -11.51 9.00 4.82
N ILE A 143 -11.29 7.74 4.42
CA ILE A 143 -9.97 7.18 4.19
C ILE A 143 -9.93 6.58 2.79
N VAL A 144 -9.20 7.22 1.87
CA VAL A 144 -8.95 6.72 0.52
C VAL A 144 -7.77 5.76 0.56
N GLY A 145 -7.99 4.52 0.15
CA GLY A 145 -6.94 3.52 0.02
C GLY A 145 -5.93 3.84 -1.09
N ASN A 146 -4.80 3.19 -1.03
CA ASN A 146 -3.80 3.20 -2.11
C ASN A 146 -3.97 1.98 -3.04
N ASP A 147 -3.08 1.81 -4.01
CA ASP A 147 -3.20 0.76 -5.04
C ASP A 147 -3.16 -0.67 -4.50
N ILE A 148 -2.61 -0.87 -3.29
CA ILE A 148 -2.54 -2.19 -2.64
C ILE A 148 -3.62 -2.38 -1.57
N THR A 149 -4.48 -1.40 -1.35
CA THR A 149 -5.60 -1.49 -0.39
C THR A 149 -6.69 -2.41 -0.94
N TYR A 150 -7.21 -3.30 -0.11
CA TYR A 150 -8.29 -4.23 -0.47
C TYR A 150 -9.28 -4.40 0.68
N VAL A 151 -10.41 -5.05 0.40
CA VAL A 151 -11.41 -5.41 1.42
C VAL A 151 -11.24 -6.88 1.80
N GLN A 152 -11.14 -7.14 3.11
CA GLN A 152 -11.09 -8.48 3.69
C GLN A 152 -12.11 -8.56 4.84
N ASP A 153 -13.06 -9.49 4.75
CA ASP A 153 -14.08 -9.70 5.76
C ASP A 153 -14.82 -8.40 6.20
N GLY A 154 -15.15 -7.56 5.20
CA GLY A 154 -15.81 -6.27 5.43
C GLY A 154 -14.90 -5.20 6.06
N LYS A 155 -13.58 -5.42 6.10
CA LYS A 155 -12.59 -4.47 6.61
C LYS A 155 -11.69 -3.98 5.51
N LEU A 156 -11.31 -2.71 5.59
CA LEU A 156 -10.35 -2.07 4.71
C LEU A 156 -8.93 -2.37 5.21
N VAL A 157 -8.11 -2.99 4.38
CA VAL A 157 -6.76 -3.43 4.74
C VAL A 157 -5.75 -2.91 3.73
N THR A 158 -4.70 -2.27 4.22
CA THR A 158 -3.52 -1.92 3.42
C THR A 158 -2.33 -2.76 3.90
N PRO A 159 -1.84 -3.71 3.10
CA PRO A 159 -0.75 -4.57 3.51
C PRO A 159 0.57 -3.80 3.66
N ARG A 160 1.40 -4.24 4.61
CA ARG A 160 2.73 -3.65 4.90
C ARG A 160 3.88 -4.50 4.37
N GLY A 161 3.65 -5.28 3.31
CA GLY A 161 4.65 -6.16 2.74
C GLY A 161 4.95 -7.42 3.58
N TYR A 162 4.20 -7.67 4.64
CA TYR A 162 4.26 -8.96 5.34
C TYR A 162 3.64 -10.03 4.46
N VAL A 163 4.43 -11.04 4.14
CA VAL A 163 3.95 -12.20 3.39
C VAL A 163 3.29 -13.16 4.36
N ILE A 164 1.97 -13.07 4.48
CA ILE A 164 1.17 -14.05 5.23
C ILE A 164 0.73 -15.12 4.22
N ARG A 165 1.54 -16.19 4.08
CA ARG A 165 1.17 -17.34 3.27
C ARG A 165 0.95 -18.55 4.14
N SER A 166 -0.20 -19.18 3.97
CA SER A 166 -0.49 -20.47 4.61
C SER A 166 0.16 -21.63 3.87
N LYS A 167 0.32 -21.56 2.55
CA LYS A 167 0.86 -22.67 1.72
C LYS A 167 1.74 -22.13 0.58
N ILE A 168 2.76 -22.93 0.21
CA ILE A 168 3.49 -22.79 -1.05
C ILE A 168 2.56 -23.31 -2.16
N HIS A 169 2.53 -22.63 -3.31
CA HIS A 169 1.74 -23.08 -4.44
C HIS A 169 2.27 -24.43 -4.95
N GLU A 170 1.39 -25.34 -5.31
CA GLU A 170 1.73 -26.71 -5.73
C GLU A 170 2.80 -26.75 -6.84
N LEU A 171 2.65 -25.91 -7.86
CA LEU A 171 3.63 -25.82 -8.95
C LEU A 171 5.02 -25.34 -8.46
N SER A 172 5.04 -24.42 -7.51
CA SER A 172 6.29 -23.98 -6.88
C SER A 172 6.91 -25.08 -6.02
N GLN A 173 6.08 -25.82 -5.31
CA GLN A 173 6.52 -26.98 -4.51
C GLN A 173 7.18 -28.01 -5.41
N ASN A 174 6.49 -28.47 -6.45
CA ASN A 174 7.01 -29.46 -7.41
C ASN A 174 8.31 -28.99 -8.09
N HIS A 175 8.40 -27.71 -8.42
CA HIS A 175 9.62 -27.14 -9.01
C HIS A 175 10.79 -27.19 -8.05
N TYR A 176 10.61 -26.77 -6.78
CA TYR A 176 11.69 -26.74 -5.80
C TYR A 176 12.04 -28.13 -5.22
N GLU A 177 11.14 -29.10 -5.24
CA GLU A 177 11.47 -30.50 -5.01
C GLU A 177 12.47 -31.01 -6.07
N LYS A 178 12.21 -30.74 -7.34
CA LYS A 178 13.13 -31.06 -8.46
C LYS A 178 14.44 -30.29 -8.37
N PHE A 179 14.39 -29.01 -7.99
CA PHE A 179 15.58 -28.17 -7.82
C PHE A 179 16.52 -28.74 -6.76
N LEU A 180 16.00 -29.13 -5.60
CA LEU A 180 16.75 -29.72 -4.50
C LEU A 180 17.31 -31.10 -4.85
N ASN A 181 16.64 -31.86 -5.69
CA ASN A 181 17.11 -33.14 -6.20
C ASN A 181 18.14 -33.01 -7.35
N GLY A 182 18.47 -31.79 -7.80
CA GLY A 182 19.37 -31.58 -8.92
C GLY A 182 18.78 -31.91 -10.30
N GLU A 183 17.46 -32.03 -10.39
CA GLU A 183 16.75 -32.40 -11.63
C GLU A 183 16.48 -31.19 -12.54
N ILE A 184 16.63 -29.96 -12.05
CA ILE A 184 16.46 -28.75 -12.82
C ILE A 184 17.74 -28.45 -13.62
N ALA A 185 17.65 -28.56 -14.94
CA ALA A 185 18.78 -28.20 -15.82
C ALA A 185 19.13 -26.72 -15.70
N HIS A 186 20.43 -26.42 -15.84
CA HIS A 186 20.90 -25.05 -15.87
C HIS A 186 20.71 -24.44 -17.25
N GLY A 187 20.04 -23.30 -17.33
CA GLY A 187 19.85 -22.54 -18.57
C GLY A 187 18.47 -22.67 -19.20
N PRO A 188 18.36 -22.47 -20.53
CA PRO A 188 17.11 -22.50 -21.26
C PRO A 188 16.47 -23.88 -21.29
N ASN A 189 15.18 -23.98 -20.96
CA ASN A 189 14.40 -25.22 -21.14
C ASN A 189 13.55 -25.15 -22.41
N ARG A 190 14.10 -25.57 -23.53
CA ARG A 190 13.40 -25.53 -24.84
C ARG A 190 12.35 -26.62 -25.00
N GLU A 191 12.28 -27.59 -24.11
CA GLU A 191 11.24 -28.62 -24.10
C GLU A 191 9.96 -28.18 -23.37
N CYS A 192 10.00 -27.06 -22.67
CA CYS A 192 8.85 -26.49 -21.98
C CYS A 192 7.85 -25.92 -23.00
N GLU A 193 6.57 -26.31 -22.89
CA GLU A 193 5.50 -25.82 -23.76
C GLU A 193 5.29 -24.30 -23.74
N PHE A 194 5.75 -23.62 -22.68
CA PHE A 194 5.67 -22.17 -22.50
C PHE A 194 6.96 -21.44 -22.92
N TYR A 195 7.98 -22.17 -23.40
CA TYR A 195 9.24 -21.52 -23.79
C TYR A 195 9.14 -20.92 -25.22
N PRO A 196 9.62 -19.66 -25.44
CA PRO A 196 10.06 -18.69 -24.42
C PRO A 196 8.86 -17.94 -23.82
N CYS A 197 8.70 -17.95 -22.50
CA CYS A 197 7.61 -17.25 -21.82
C CYS A 197 7.95 -15.77 -21.53
N HIS A 198 9.22 -15.38 -21.59
CA HIS A 198 9.68 -14.01 -21.43
C HIS A 198 10.50 -13.54 -22.63
N PHE A 199 11.63 -14.21 -22.92
CA PHE A 199 12.50 -13.88 -24.06
C PHE A 199 13.30 -15.11 -24.51
N GLU A 200 13.74 -15.12 -25.75
CA GLU A 200 14.56 -16.21 -26.30
C GLU A 200 15.92 -16.26 -25.61
N GLY A 201 16.33 -17.45 -25.19
CA GLY A 201 17.56 -17.67 -24.43
C GLY A 201 17.43 -17.50 -22.93
N GLN A 202 16.19 -17.23 -22.42
CA GLN A 202 15.94 -17.13 -20.99
C GLN A 202 16.38 -18.36 -20.21
N TYR A 203 16.87 -18.14 -18.98
CA TYR A 203 17.16 -19.23 -18.05
C TYR A 203 15.91 -19.64 -17.28
N CYS A 204 15.71 -20.94 -17.14
CA CYS A 204 14.49 -21.50 -16.53
C CYS A 204 14.71 -22.12 -15.14
N ASP A 205 15.90 -22.01 -14.59
CA ASP A 205 16.31 -22.56 -13.30
C ASP A 205 15.39 -22.14 -12.15
N LEU A 206 14.95 -20.88 -12.17
CA LEU A 206 14.15 -20.23 -11.12
C LEU A 206 12.75 -19.87 -11.61
N CYS A 207 12.15 -20.72 -12.44
CA CYS A 207 10.86 -20.50 -13.09
C CYS A 207 9.73 -20.11 -12.11
N TYR A 208 9.74 -20.68 -10.91
CA TYR A 208 8.87 -20.28 -9.80
C TYR A 208 9.69 -19.48 -8.79
N CYS A 209 9.56 -18.15 -8.83
CA CYS A 209 10.37 -17.22 -8.05
C CYS A 209 10.47 -17.59 -6.55
N PRO A 210 11.68 -17.88 -6.02
CA PRO A 210 11.86 -18.24 -4.59
C PRO A 210 11.61 -17.06 -3.65
N PHE A 211 11.57 -15.86 -4.21
CA PHE A 211 11.36 -14.61 -3.48
C PHE A 211 9.89 -14.14 -3.51
N TYR A 212 9.01 -14.90 -4.13
CA TYR A 212 7.61 -14.48 -4.33
C TYR A 212 6.82 -14.40 -3.02
N PRO A 213 6.00 -13.35 -2.81
CA PRO A 213 6.11 -12.05 -3.46
C PRO A 213 7.33 -11.29 -2.93
N CYS A 214 8.09 -10.64 -3.82
CA CYS A 214 9.25 -9.84 -3.39
C CYS A 214 8.85 -8.41 -3.01
N GLY A 215 7.75 -7.90 -3.56
CA GLY A 215 7.25 -6.55 -3.31
C GLY A 215 8.13 -5.43 -3.90
N ASP A 216 9.01 -5.76 -4.84
CA ASP A 216 10.00 -4.84 -5.40
C ASP A 216 9.74 -4.61 -6.89
N SER A 217 9.22 -3.43 -7.22
CA SER A 217 8.90 -3.04 -8.60
C SER A 217 10.12 -2.78 -9.49
N ALA A 218 11.33 -2.67 -8.94
CA ALA A 218 12.55 -2.47 -9.72
C ALA A 218 12.82 -3.61 -10.71
N THR A 219 12.25 -4.80 -10.49
CA THR A 219 12.34 -5.95 -11.40
C THR A 219 11.13 -6.11 -12.32
N GLY A 220 10.27 -5.09 -12.45
CA GLY A 220 9.07 -5.13 -13.30
C GLY A 220 7.83 -5.71 -12.62
N GLY A 221 7.90 -6.16 -11.37
CA GLY A 221 6.73 -6.64 -10.64
C GLY A 221 5.81 -5.51 -10.18
N SER A 222 4.54 -5.83 -9.96
CA SER A 222 3.55 -4.89 -9.44
C SER A 222 2.45 -5.59 -8.62
N TRP A 223 1.84 -4.86 -7.68
CA TRP A 223 0.64 -5.36 -7.00
C TRP A 223 -0.57 -5.25 -7.92
N ILE A 224 -1.37 -6.31 -7.99
CA ILE A 224 -2.67 -6.25 -8.68
C ILE A 224 -3.60 -5.41 -7.80
N LYS A 225 -4.12 -4.32 -8.36
CA LYS A 225 -5.00 -3.38 -7.69
C LYS A 225 -6.21 -4.09 -7.06
N GLY A 226 -6.55 -3.73 -5.82
CA GLY A 226 -7.66 -4.32 -5.08
C GLY A 226 -7.49 -5.79 -4.69
N LYS A 227 -6.33 -6.42 -4.99
CA LYS A 227 -6.00 -7.80 -4.66
C LYS A 227 -4.65 -7.86 -3.95
N ASN A 228 -4.54 -8.66 -2.90
CA ASN A 228 -3.26 -8.92 -2.25
C ASN A 228 -2.44 -9.96 -3.03
N VAL A 229 -2.23 -9.69 -4.33
CA VAL A 229 -1.52 -10.59 -5.26
C VAL A 229 -0.44 -9.80 -5.99
N TRP A 230 0.78 -10.30 -5.93
CA TRP A 230 1.93 -9.76 -6.64
C TRP A 230 1.97 -10.33 -8.06
N ASN A 231 1.99 -9.48 -9.07
CA ASN A 231 2.14 -9.85 -10.47
C ASN A 231 3.62 -9.78 -10.86
N CYS A 232 4.19 -10.89 -11.31
CA CYS A 232 5.57 -11.00 -11.76
C CYS A 232 5.69 -11.14 -13.29
N LYS A 233 4.62 -10.95 -14.05
CA LYS A 233 4.62 -11.20 -15.49
C LYS A 233 5.71 -10.45 -16.25
N GLU A 234 5.97 -9.21 -15.83
CA GLU A 234 6.98 -8.34 -16.45
C GLU A 234 8.36 -8.46 -15.78
N CYS A 235 8.53 -9.38 -14.82
CA CYS A 235 9.80 -9.59 -14.13
C CYS A 235 10.70 -10.51 -14.95
N MET A 236 11.62 -9.92 -15.70
CA MET A 236 12.58 -10.68 -16.53
C MET A 236 13.90 -10.99 -15.80
N TRP A 237 14.20 -10.28 -14.71
CA TRP A 237 15.47 -10.38 -13.99
C TRP A 237 15.87 -11.79 -13.57
N LEU A 238 14.92 -12.59 -13.05
CA LEU A 238 15.16 -13.98 -12.64
C LEU A 238 15.44 -14.95 -13.81
N HIS A 239 15.23 -14.50 -15.02
CA HIS A 239 15.46 -15.28 -16.24
C HIS A 239 16.72 -14.85 -16.97
N GLN A 240 17.44 -13.84 -16.48
CA GLN A 240 18.73 -13.42 -16.99
C GLN A 240 19.82 -14.37 -16.49
N LYS A 241 20.76 -14.69 -17.37
CA LYS A 241 21.88 -15.60 -17.08
C LYS A 241 22.63 -15.18 -15.82
N GLU A 242 23.04 -13.91 -15.78
CA GLU A 242 23.86 -13.33 -14.71
C GLU A 242 23.14 -13.36 -13.36
N ALA A 243 21.83 -13.15 -13.35
CA ALA A 243 21.02 -13.22 -12.14
C ALA A 243 20.89 -14.67 -11.63
N VAL A 244 20.68 -15.62 -12.53
CA VAL A 244 20.62 -17.05 -12.18
C VAL A 244 21.97 -17.53 -11.66
N GLU A 245 23.08 -17.19 -12.31
CA GLU A 245 24.43 -17.54 -11.87
C GLU A 245 24.74 -16.97 -10.46
N CYS A 246 24.31 -15.76 -10.17
CA CYS A 246 24.45 -15.16 -8.83
C CYS A 246 23.61 -15.89 -7.76
N LEU A 247 22.44 -16.42 -8.15
CA LEU A 247 21.45 -16.92 -7.19
C LEU A 247 21.53 -18.42 -6.94
N ARG A 248 21.85 -19.22 -7.95
CA ARG A 248 21.65 -20.68 -7.94
C ARG A 248 22.43 -21.37 -6.82
N GLU A 249 23.75 -21.23 -6.78
CA GLU A 249 24.61 -21.85 -5.77
C GLU A 249 24.24 -21.39 -4.33
N PRO A 250 24.04 -20.08 -4.04
CA PRO A 250 23.57 -19.67 -2.73
C PRO A 250 22.18 -20.20 -2.37
N LEU A 251 21.27 -20.40 -3.33
CA LEU A 251 19.96 -20.98 -3.08
C LEU A 251 20.08 -22.46 -2.70
N GLU A 252 20.91 -23.24 -3.40
CA GLU A 252 21.21 -24.65 -3.08
C GLU A 252 21.77 -24.79 -1.66
N ASN A 253 22.57 -23.82 -1.19
CA ASN A 253 23.11 -23.80 0.17
C ASN A 253 22.11 -23.34 1.25
N ILE A 254 21.11 -22.53 0.87
CA ILE A 254 20.10 -22.01 1.82
C ILE A 254 18.93 -22.98 1.97
N LEU A 255 18.48 -23.59 0.88
CA LEU A 255 17.30 -24.46 0.86
C LEU A 255 17.71 -25.89 1.15
N GLU A 256 17.22 -26.45 2.25
CA GLU A 256 17.36 -27.88 2.60
C GLU A 256 16.07 -28.63 2.28
N GLU A 257 14.93 -27.95 2.38
CA GLU A 257 13.60 -28.45 2.07
C GLU A 257 12.74 -27.37 1.44
N VAL A 258 11.63 -27.72 0.82
CA VAL A 258 10.76 -26.76 0.13
C VAL A 258 10.14 -25.74 1.09
N ASP A 259 9.84 -26.11 2.30
CA ASP A 259 9.30 -25.20 3.33
C ASP A 259 10.26 -24.06 3.70
N ASP A 260 11.55 -24.18 3.36
CA ASP A 260 12.53 -23.11 3.52
C ASP A 260 12.24 -21.86 2.67
N LEU A 261 11.51 -22.02 1.58
CA LEU A 261 10.97 -20.87 0.83
C LEU A 261 10.13 -19.93 1.71
N LYS A 262 9.54 -20.44 2.79
CA LYS A 262 8.76 -19.67 3.78
C LYS A 262 9.59 -19.40 5.03
N SER A 263 10.17 -20.44 5.63
CA SER A 263 10.87 -20.37 6.91
C SER A 263 12.11 -19.47 6.83
N LYS A 264 12.85 -19.52 5.72
CA LYS A 264 14.07 -18.74 5.46
C LYS A 264 13.83 -17.47 4.63
N LYS A 265 12.58 -16.96 4.53
CA LYS A 265 12.20 -15.83 3.67
C LYS A 265 13.08 -14.59 3.82
N LYS A 266 13.46 -14.21 5.06
CA LYS A 266 14.34 -13.07 5.29
C LYS A 266 15.72 -13.26 4.68
N THR A 267 16.27 -14.47 4.76
CA THR A 267 17.57 -14.84 4.18
C THR A 267 17.50 -14.79 2.65
N LEU A 268 16.43 -15.34 2.07
CA LEU A 268 16.19 -15.30 0.63
C LEU A 268 16.09 -13.86 0.11
N LEU A 269 15.37 -12.97 0.79
CA LEU A 269 15.27 -11.56 0.39
C LEU A 269 16.60 -10.81 0.53
N LYS A 270 17.46 -11.17 1.50
CA LYS A 270 18.83 -10.62 1.60
C LYS A 270 19.69 -11.09 0.42
N LEU A 271 19.64 -12.38 0.08
CA LEU A 271 20.33 -12.92 -1.10
C LEU A 271 19.87 -12.20 -2.37
N ARG A 272 18.56 -12.08 -2.59
CA ARG A 272 18.01 -11.33 -3.73
C ARG A 272 18.58 -9.93 -3.80
N LYS A 273 18.57 -9.19 -2.68
CA LYS A 273 19.08 -7.82 -2.62
C LYS A 273 20.59 -7.76 -2.94
N ALA A 274 21.37 -8.71 -2.47
CA ALA A 274 22.80 -8.78 -2.79
C ALA A 274 23.02 -8.99 -4.28
N CYS A 275 22.32 -9.93 -4.92
CA CYS A 275 22.45 -10.17 -6.36
C CYS A 275 21.93 -9.00 -7.21
N LEU A 276 20.91 -8.26 -6.77
CA LEU A 276 20.44 -7.05 -7.45
C LEU A 276 21.47 -5.91 -7.48
N LEU A 277 22.39 -5.86 -6.51
CA LEU A 277 23.49 -4.89 -6.52
C LEU A 277 24.57 -5.24 -7.55
N HIS A 278 24.70 -6.51 -7.92
CA HIS A 278 25.67 -6.98 -8.92
C HIS A 278 25.06 -7.08 -10.32
N VAL A 279 23.78 -7.39 -10.41
CA VAL A 279 23.03 -7.55 -11.66
C VAL A 279 21.82 -6.62 -11.61
N ASN A 280 22.01 -5.39 -12.06
CA ASN A 280 20.99 -4.37 -12.03
C ASN A 280 19.97 -4.61 -13.15
N PRO A 281 18.66 -4.71 -12.85
CA PRO A 281 17.61 -4.89 -13.87
C PRO A 281 17.56 -3.79 -14.93
N ASN A 282 18.08 -2.60 -14.63
CA ASN A 282 18.10 -1.47 -15.58
C ASN A 282 19.30 -1.50 -16.53
N ASP A 283 20.27 -2.38 -16.31
CA ASP A 283 21.47 -2.53 -17.16
C ASP A 283 21.28 -3.68 -18.17
N LEU A 284 20.14 -4.33 -18.14
CA LEU A 284 19.72 -5.47 -18.97
C LEU A 284 18.63 -5.04 -19.95
#